data_f9a6844a3e3d5c2011aab0c1ae26af19
#
_entry.id   f9a6844a3e3d5c2011aab0c1ae26af19
#
_cell.length_a   1.000
_cell.length_b   1.000
_cell.length_c   1.000
_cell.angle_alpha   90.00
_cell.angle_beta   90.00
_cell.angle_gamma   90.00
#
_symmetry.space_group_name_H-M   'P 1'
#
loop_
_entity.id
_entity.type
_entity.pdbx_description
1 polymer ?
#
loop_
_entity_poly.entity_id
_entity_poly.type
_entity_poly.pdbx_seq_one_letter_code
_entity_poly.pdbx_strand_id
1 'polypeptide(L)'
;MPALLAAALALPAAALASSGGGVGLSPGGSPITSTTGTTTTGTTTTGSPPTVQSGNVVVSTSGGGITLQTNASGILRKALTFSGTAPTQLAGQTIQIQRSGHETKWAWANTVTATIGSDGSFSAVWQTNHIGQFAMRAVLVATSSQAEGASMTPALTTTVYRPSRATEYGPGFYGHKTACGQRLSRGTIGLANRTLRCGESVAVYYRGRTLVVPVIDRGPYANGADWDLTVATGKALGIKGTAQIAAVSLPTR
;
A
#
# COMPACT_ATOMS: atom_id res chain seq x y z
N MET A 1 29.45 -5.32 -55.03
CA MET A 1 30.65 -6.09 -54.68
C MET A 1 31.82 -5.13 -54.53
N PRO A 2 32.72 -5.21 -53.60
CA PRO A 2 33.02 -6.17 -52.55
C PRO A 2 32.91 -5.50 -51.13
N ALA A 3 33.18 -6.01 -49.99
CA ALA A 3 33.58 -7.28 -49.41
C ALA A 3 33.54 -7.13 -47.89
N LEU A 4 33.30 -8.21 -47.22
CA LEU A 4 33.33 -8.39 -45.75
C LEU A 4 34.66 -7.96 -45.13
N LEU A 5 34.57 -7.47 -43.85
CA LEU A 5 35.54 -7.90 -42.83
C LEU A 5 34.87 -7.99 -41.46
N ALA A 6 34.85 -9.20 -40.93
CA ALA A 6 34.53 -9.53 -39.56
C ALA A 6 35.81 -9.40 -38.70
N ALA A 7 35.70 -8.84 -37.50
CA ALA A 7 36.74 -8.99 -36.48
C ALA A 7 36.08 -9.33 -35.17
N ALA A 8 36.22 -10.57 -34.74
CA ALA A 8 36.01 -11.06 -33.40
C ALA A 8 37.23 -10.75 -32.56
N LEU A 9 37.09 -10.25 -31.37
CA LEU A 9 38.12 -10.33 -30.32
C LEU A 9 37.55 -10.71 -28.97
N ALA A 10 38.28 -11.64 -28.39
CA ALA A 10 37.95 -12.47 -27.22
C ALA A 10 38.04 -11.74 -25.88
N LEU A 11 37.32 -12.32 -24.89
CA LEU A 11 37.44 -12.11 -23.45
C LEU A 11 38.82 -12.55 -22.90
N PRO A 12 39.21 -12.05 -21.73
CA PRO A 12 39.75 -12.98 -20.73
C PRO A 12 38.95 -12.99 -19.43
N ALA A 13 38.71 -14.19 -18.94
CA ALA A 13 38.38 -14.52 -17.57
C ALA A 13 39.63 -14.42 -16.71
N ALA A 14 39.52 -13.91 -15.50
CA ALA A 14 40.52 -14.11 -14.46
C ALA A 14 39.86 -14.31 -13.10
N ALA A 15 40.38 -15.29 -12.45
CA ALA A 15 39.98 -16.11 -11.34
C ALA A 15 40.09 -15.47 -9.97
N LEU A 16 39.36 -16.09 -9.03
CA LEU A 16 39.45 -16.27 -7.58
C LEU A 16 40.79 -15.95 -6.91
N ALA A 17 40.70 -15.29 -5.75
CA ALA A 17 41.56 -15.58 -4.60
C ALA A 17 40.81 -15.34 -3.29
N SER A 18 40.77 -16.41 -2.49
CA SER A 18 40.32 -16.52 -1.11
C SER A 18 41.50 -16.36 -0.17
N SER A 19 41.32 -15.66 0.96
CA SER A 19 42.01 -15.88 2.26
C SER A 19 41.45 -14.83 3.22
N GLY A 20 40.91 -15.05 4.40
CA GLY A 20 41.33 -15.93 5.47
C GLY A 20 41.85 -15.09 6.64
N GLY A 21 41.05 -14.97 7.76
CA GLY A 21 41.56 -14.87 9.12
C GLY A 21 41.65 -13.50 9.79
N GLY A 22 41.07 -13.39 11.01
CA GLY A 22 41.48 -12.41 11.99
C GLY A 22 40.39 -11.91 12.93
N VAL A 23 40.31 -12.53 14.11
CA VAL A 23 39.46 -12.14 15.25
C VAL A 23 40.00 -10.88 15.96
N GLY A 24 39.10 -10.01 16.44
CA GLY A 24 39.39 -8.91 17.33
C GLY A 24 38.18 -8.40 18.07
N LEU A 25 38.15 -8.60 19.39
CA LEU A 25 37.02 -8.27 20.30
C LEU A 25 37.07 -6.83 20.83
N SER A 26 35.90 -6.17 20.86
CA SER A 26 35.26 -5.33 21.90
C SER A 26 35.83 -3.93 22.25
N PRO A 27 35.02 -3.09 22.96
CA PRO A 27 33.57 -2.88 23.00
C PRO A 27 33.15 -1.38 22.95
N GLY A 28 31.87 -1.12 22.79
CA GLY A 28 31.26 0.12 23.31
C GLY A 28 30.72 1.09 22.26
N GLY A 29 29.41 1.06 22.05
CA GLY A 29 28.65 2.06 21.28
C GLY A 29 27.24 1.58 21.05
N SER A 30 26.29 2.15 21.80
CA SER A 30 24.87 1.84 21.64
C SER A 30 24.38 2.16 20.24
N PRO A 31 23.65 1.25 19.55
CA PRO A 31 23.06 1.54 18.26
C PRO A 31 21.72 2.25 18.45
N ILE A 32 21.58 3.40 17.81
CA ILE A 32 20.28 3.97 17.49
C ILE A 32 19.58 3.04 16.51
N THR A 33 18.50 2.43 16.94
CA THR A 33 17.71 1.50 16.15
C THR A 33 16.93 2.27 15.08
N SER A 34 17.47 2.34 13.87
CA SER A 34 16.70 2.72 12.70
C SER A 34 15.79 1.55 12.35
N THR A 35 14.50 1.69 12.64
CA THR A 35 13.49 0.70 12.24
C THR A 35 13.26 0.79 10.74
N THR A 36 14.01 0.01 9.98
CA THR A 36 13.76 -0.22 8.56
C THR A 36 12.48 -1.02 8.44
N GLY A 37 11.42 -0.38 7.96
CA GLY A 37 10.15 -1.05 7.68
C GLY A 37 10.32 -2.08 6.58
N THR A 38 10.36 -3.35 6.94
CA THR A 38 10.38 -4.48 6.01
C THR A 38 9.04 -4.55 5.30
N THR A 39 9.03 -4.37 3.98
CA THR A 39 7.88 -4.62 3.11
C THR A 39 7.58 -6.12 3.12
N THR A 40 6.61 -6.57 3.90
CA THR A 40 6.13 -7.95 3.84
C THR A 40 5.11 -8.06 2.72
N THR A 41 5.51 -8.63 1.61
CA THR A 41 4.62 -9.11 0.56
C THR A 41 3.74 -10.21 1.14
N GLY A 42 2.47 -9.92 1.36
CA GLY A 42 1.52 -10.86 1.97
C GLY A 42 1.20 -12.01 1.03
N THR A 43 1.86 -13.13 1.23
CA THR A 43 1.40 -14.44 0.75
C THR A 43 0.25 -14.88 1.64
N THR A 44 -0.90 -15.16 1.06
CA THR A 44 -2.10 -15.65 1.76
C THR A 44 -1.82 -17.02 2.35
N THR A 45 -1.40 -17.07 3.61
CA THR A 45 -1.31 -18.32 4.37
C THR A 45 -2.51 -18.39 5.30
N THR A 46 -3.30 -19.44 5.14
CA THR A 46 -4.45 -19.79 5.98
C THR A 46 -4.02 -19.89 7.44
N GLY A 47 -4.54 -19.03 8.34
CA GLY A 47 -4.54 -19.33 9.75
C GLY A 47 -4.13 -18.29 10.78
N SER A 48 -3.55 -17.15 10.42
CA SER A 48 -3.28 -16.12 11.44
C SER A 48 -4.49 -15.18 11.62
N PRO A 49 -4.85 -14.81 12.84
CA PRO A 49 -5.91 -13.83 13.07
C PRO A 49 -5.55 -12.50 12.42
N PRO A 50 -6.53 -11.79 11.83
CA PRO A 50 -6.28 -10.50 11.21
C PRO A 50 -5.73 -9.50 12.21
N THR A 51 -4.60 -8.87 11.87
CA THR A 51 -3.88 -7.94 12.75
C THR A 51 -4.32 -6.52 12.47
N VAL A 52 -4.64 -5.76 13.53
CA VAL A 52 -4.88 -4.32 13.44
C VAL A 52 -3.56 -3.60 13.17
N GLN A 53 -3.55 -2.78 12.14
CA GLN A 53 -2.39 -1.97 11.75
C GLN A 53 -2.66 -0.48 12.01
N SER A 54 -1.61 0.32 12.14
CA SER A 54 -1.74 1.77 12.11
C SER A 54 -2.02 2.24 10.69
N GLY A 55 -3.11 2.99 10.50
CA GLY A 55 -3.46 3.61 9.22
C GLY A 55 -2.78 4.97 8.98
N ASN A 56 -2.09 5.51 9.99
CA ASN A 56 -1.36 6.79 9.90
C ASN A 56 0.14 6.59 9.65
N VAL A 57 0.54 5.41 9.19
CA VAL A 57 1.94 5.14 8.83
C VAL A 57 2.31 5.88 7.57
N VAL A 58 3.45 6.55 7.58
CA VAL A 58 4.12 7.03 6.37
C VAL A 58 4.85 5.84 5.72
N VAL A 59 4.56 5.61 4.46
CA VAL A 59 5.25 4.63 3.62
C VAL A 59 6.20 5.35 2.69
N SER A 60 7.37 4.76 2.44
CA SER A 60 8.38 5.34 1.57
C SER A 60 9.03 4.30 0.68
N THR A 61 9.57 4.76 -0.44
CA THR A 61 10.34 3.95 -1.38
C THR A 61 11.44 4.81 -2.02
N SER A 62 12.50 4.19 -2.51
CA SER A 62 13.52 4.90 -3.28
C SER A 62 14.05 4.04 -4.43
N GLY A 63 14.39 4.69 -5.54
CA GLY A 63 14.94 4.06 -6.73
C GLY A 63 15.16 5.09 -7.83
N GLY A 64 16.10 4.81 -8.74
CA GLY A 64 16.47 5.74 -9.81
C GLY A 64 16.96 7.11 -9.33
N GLY A 65 17.53 7.18 -8.12
CA GLY A 65 17.95 8.44 -7.49
C GLY A 65 16.80 9.26 -6.90
N ILE A 66 15.55 8.78 -6.95
CA ILE A 66 14.36 9.46 -6.47
C ILE A 66 13.86 8.78 -5.20
N THR A 67 13.43 9.56 -4.20
CA THR A 67 12.65 9.07 -3.06
C THR A 67 11.19 9.48 -3.22
N LEU A 68 10.29 8.68 -2.67
CA LEU A 68 8.86 9.00 -2.60
C LEU A 68 8.30 8.54 -1.27
N GLN A 69 7.52 9.40 -0.62
CA GLN A 69 6.79 9.06 0.60
C GLN A 69 5.37 9.61 0.60
N THR A 70 4.47 8.92 1.28
CA THR A 70 3.07 9.34 1.50
C THR A 70 2.49 8.60 2.69
N ASN A 71 1.28 8.96 3.12
CA ASN A 71 0.54 8.16 4.11
C ASN A 71 0.01 6.86 3.49
N ALA A 72 0.09 5.77 4.23
CA ALA A 72 -0.47 4.48 3.83
C ALA A 72 -2.00 4.51 3.65
N SER A 73 -2.67 5.49 4.26
CA SER A 73 -4.13 5.66 4.24
C SER A 73 -4.52 7.06 3.80
N GLY A 74 -5.42 7.15 2.84
CA GLY A 74 -6.11 8.36 2.41
C GLY A 74 -7.62 8.22 2.54
N ILE A 75 -8.34 9.32 2.61
CA ILE A 75 -9.81 9.35 2.67
C ILE A 75 -10.32 10.03 1.41
N LEU A 76 -11.32 9.45 0.77
CA LEU A 76 -11.95 9.98 -0.45
C LEU A 76 -12.32 11.46 -0.28
N ARG A 77 -11.98 12.28 -1.27
CA ARG A 77 -12.16 13.74 -1.31
C ARG A 77 -11.36 14.52 -0.25
N LYS A 78 -10.34 13.90 0.32
CA LYS A 78 -9.35 14.59 1.17
C LYS A 78 -8.01 14.65 0.48
N ALA A 79 -7.18 15.61 0.88
CA ALA A 79 -5.83 15.74 0.39
C ALA A 79 -4.96 14.57 0.84
N LEU A 80 -4.23 13.97 -0.09
CA LEU A 80 -3.15 13.02 0.16
C LEU A 80 -1.87 13.63 -0.42
N THR A 81 -0.91 13.90 0.45
CA THR A 81 0.36 14.52 0.05
C THR A 81 1.38 13.45 -0.27
N PHE A 82 2.05 13.64 -1.40
CA PHE A 82 3.25 12.93 -1.78
C PHE A 82 4.42 13.88 -1.66
N SER A 83 5.52 13.45 -1.06
CA SER A 83 6.76 14.21 -0.98
C SER A 83 7.96 13.31 -1.24
N GLY A 84 9.07 13.91 -1.60
CA GLY A 84 10.27 13.16 -1.88
C GLY A 84 11.44 14.06 -2.26
N THR A 85 12.53 13.41 -2.64
CA THR A 85 13.74 14.08 -3.13
C THR A 85 14.21 13.44 -4.43
N ALA A 86 14.90 14.22 -5.23
CA ALA A 86 15.60 13.82 -6.44
C ALA A 86 16.98 14.52 -6.46
N PRO A 87 17.92 14.08 -7.29
CA PRO A 87 19.17 14.77 -7.48
C PRO A 87 18.97 16.25 -7.85
N THR A 88 19.75 17.15 -7.24
CA THR A 88 19.64 18.61 -7.46
C THR A 88 19.90 19.02 -8.92
N GLN A 89 20.64 18.19 -9.67
CA GLN A 89 20.84 18.36 -11.12
C GLN A 89 19.54 18.27 -11.93
N LEU A 90 18.48 17.70 -11.36
CA LEU A 90 17.15 17.60 -11.95
C LEU A 90 16.21 18.74 -11.53
N ALA A 91 16.73 19.76 -10.83
CA ALA A 91 15.95 20.92 -10.43
C ALA A 91 15.22 21.55 -11.62
N GLY A 92 13.96 21.94 -11.42
CA GLY A 92 13.09 22.46 -12.47
C GLY A 92 12.40 21.39 -13.34
N GLN A 93 12.82 20.12 -13.29
CA GLN A 93 12.16 19.05 -14.00
C GLN A 93 10.89 18.58 -13.26
N THR A 94 10.05 17.85 -13.98
CA THR A 94 8.75 17.39 -13.49
C THR A 94 8.79 15.96 -13.02
N ILE A 95 8.30 15.70 -11.81
CA ILE A 95 7.96 14.37 -11.30
C ILE A 95 6.47 14.12 -11.56
N GLN A 96 6.14 13.00 -12.19
CA GLN A 96 4.79 12.47 -12.33
C GLN A 96 4.55 11.40 -11.28
N ILE A 97 3.59 11.61 -10.39
CA ILE A 97 3.08 10.55 -9.51
C ILE A 97 2.06 9.72 -10.30
N GLN A 98 2.26 8.42 -10.33
CA GLN A 98 1.38 7.47 -11.01
C GLN A 98 0.77 6.50 -10.01
N ARG A 99 -0.46 6.05 -10.29
CA ARG A 99 -1.16 5.00 -9.53
C ARG A 99 -1.52 3.83 -10.43
N SER A 100 -1.58 2.65 -9.83
CA SER A 100 -2.09 1.43 -10.44
C SER A 100 -2.94 0.68 -9.42
N GLY A 101 -4.13 0.24 -9.80
CA GLY A 101 -5.06 -0.48 -8.95
C GLY A 101 -6.22 -1.04 -9.76
N HIS A 102 -7.22 -1.57 -9.07
CA HIS A 102 -8.40 -2.18 -9.72
C HIS A 102 -9.12 -1.19 -10.66
N GLU A 103 -9.28 0.07 -10.26
CA GLU A 103 -9.99 1.09 -11.06
C GLU A 103 -9.25 1.46 -12.36
N THR A 104 -7.92 1.35 -12.38
CA THR A 104 -7.10 1.53 -13.59
C THR A 104 -6.92 0.23 -14.38
N LYS A 105 -7.63 -0.84 -14.02
CA LYS A 105 -7.43 -2.19 -14.58
C LYS A 105 -5.96 -2.63 -14.46
N TRP A 106 -5.31 -2.21 -13.36
CA TRP A 106 -3.90 -2.47 -13.04
C TRP A 106 -2.89 -1.83 -14.01
N ALA A 107 -3.33 -0.96 -14.90
CA ALA A 107 -2.46 -0.10 -15.69
C ALA A 107 -1.97 1.09 -14.84
N TRP A 108 -0.82 1.66 -15.20
CA TRP A 108 -0.33 2.88 -14.59
C TRP A 108 -1.09 4.09 -15.15
N ALA A 109 -1.67 4.88 -14.28
CA ALA A 109 -2.38 6.10 -14.62
C ALA A 109 -1.76 7.31 -13.91
N ASN A 110 -1.65 8.42 -14.61
CA ASN A 110 -1.16 9.67 -14.05
C ASN A 110 -2.12 10.18 -12.96
N THR A 111 -1.57 10.70 -11.87
CA THR A 111 -2.35 11.15 -10.71
C THR A 111 -2.14 12.64 -10.47
N VAL A 112 -0.90 13.05 -10.23
CA VAL A 112 -0.51 14.44 -9.95
C VAL A 112 0.95 14.64 -10.30
N THR A 113 1.34 15.88 -10.59
CA THR A 113 2.72 16.28 -10.88
C THR A 113 3.28 17.18 -9.80
N ALA A 114 4.60 17.21 -9.70
CA ALA A 114 5.37 18.18 -8.92
C ALA A 114 6.59 18.64 -9.69
N THR A 115 7.04 19.87 -9.45
CA THR A 115 8.34 20.35 -9.94
C THR A 115 9.40 20.11 -8.85
N ILE A 116 10.57 19.66 -9.26
CA ILE A 116 11.73 19.48 -8.37
C ILE A 116 12.30 20.85 -8.03
N GLY A 117 12.40 21.16 -6.75
CA GLY A 117 13.00 22.38 -6.23
C GLY A 117 14.51 22.45 -6.44
N SER A 118 15.10 23.63 -6.23
CA SER A 118 16.55 23.83 -6.31
C SER A 118 17.34 23.00 -5.29
N ASP A 119 16.71 22.64 -4.19
CA ASP A 119 17.25 21.76 -3.14
C ASP A 119 17.04 20.26 -3.42
N GLY A 120 16.42 19.92 -4.57
CA GLY A 120 16.07 18.55 -4.94
C GLY A 120 14.76 18.06 -4.34
N SER A 121 14.09 18.80 -3.47
CA SER A 121 12.81 18.39 -2.89
C SER A 121 11.66 18.55 -3.89
N PHE A 122 10.60 17.74 -3.70
CA PHE A 122 9.33 17.93 -4.40
C PHE A 122 8.15 17.58 -3.50
N SER A 123 7.00 18.20 -3.76
CA SER A 123 5.75 17.89 -3.08
C SER A 123 4.58 18.03 -4.04
N ALA A 124 3.65 17.09 -3.97
CA ALA A 124 2.42 17.07 -4.75
C ALA A 124 1.24 16.71 -3.87
N VAL A 125 0.09 17.32 -4.11
CA VAL A 125 -1.15 17.02 -3.38
C VAL A 125 -2.18 16.45 -4.35
N TRP A 126 -2.65 15.24 -4.05
CA TRP A 126 -3.75 14.60 -4.74
C TRP A 126 -5.03 14.76 -3.93
N GLN A 127 -6.03 15.48 -4.47
CA GLN A 127 -7.40 15.39 -3.96
C GLN A 127 -7.97 14.05 -4.37
N THR A 128 -8.02 13.12 -3.43
CA THR A 128 -8.39 11.73 -3.71
C THR A 128 -9.79 11.64 -4.31
N ASN A 129 -9.88 11.16 -5.53
CA ASN A 129 -11.13 11.05 -6.29
C ASN A 129 -11.53 9.60 -6.62
N HIS A 130 -10.70 8.64 -6.26
CA HIS A 130 -10.92 7.20 -6.43
C HIS A 130 -10.67 6.48 -5.12
N ILE A 131 -11.48 5.44 -4.83
CA ILE A 131 -11.29 4.54 -3.70
C ILE A 131 -10.59 3.27 -4.18
N GLY A 132 -9.79 2.67 -3.31
CA GLY A 132 -9.08 1.42 -3.62
C GLY A 132 -7.73 1.34 -2.93
N GLN A 133 -7.09 0.21 -3.12
CA GLN A 133 -5.67 0.05 -2.83
C GLN A 133 -4.88 0.31 -4.12
N PHE A 134 -3.89 1.18 -4.03
CA PHE A 134 -3.09 1.62 -5.16
C PHE A 134 -1.61 1.35 -4.90
N ALA A 135 -0.95 0.80 -5.92
CA ALA A 135 0.49 0.93 -6.07
C ALA A 135 0.77 2.34 -6.59
N MET A 136 1.68 3.07 -5.95
CA MET A 136 2.06 4.44 -6.29
C MET A 136 3.55 4.50 -6.58
N ARG A 137 3.95 5.24 -7.61
CA ARG A 137 5.35 5.49 -7.94
C ARG A 137 5.58 6.92 -8.41
N ALA A 138 6.79 7.40 -8.27
CA ALA A 138 7.26 8.64 -8.88
C ALA A 138 8.05 8.31 -10.16
N VAL A 139 7.79 9.04 -11.21
CA VAL A 139 8.47 8.90 -12.51
C VAL A 139 8.95 10.27 -12.94
N LEU A 140 10.22 10.38 -13.31
CA LEU A 140 10.75 11.59 -13.93
C LEU A 140 10.18 11.72 -15.34
N VAL A 141 9.57 12.86 -15.64
CA VAL A 141 9.07 13.14 -16.99
C VAL A 141 10.26 13.53 -17.86
N ALA A 142 10.62 12.66 -18.81
CA ALA A 142 11.73 12.93 -19.72
C ALA A 142 11.43 14.16 -20.58
N THR A 143 12.36 15.11 -20.64
CA THR A 143 12.44 16.08 -21.73
C THR A 143 13.05 15.40 -22.94
N SER A 144 12.66 15.78 -24.13
CA SER A 144 12.86 15.10 -25.43
C SER A 144 14.29 14.64 -25.80
N SER A 145 15.29 14.84 -24.97
CA SER A 145 16.68 14.43 -25.20
C SER A 145 17.20 13.26 -24.34
N GLN A 146 16.37 12.69 -23.44
CA GLN A 146 16.80 11.60 -22.54
C GLN A 146 15.78 10.46 -22.49
N ALA A 147 15.45 9.91 -23.64
CA ALA A 147 14.43 8.84 -23.75
C ALA A 147 14.92 7.44 -23.31
N GLU A 148 16.17 7.26 -22.88
CA GLU A 148 16.69 5.98 -22.41
C GLU A 148 16.72 5.94 -20.88
N GLY A 149 15.72 5.23 -20.29
CA GLY A 149 15.69 4.90 -18.88
C GLY A 149 15.04 5.97 -17.98
N ALA A 150 13.73 6.19 -18.14
CA ALA A 150 13.00 7.07 -17.22
C ALA A 150 13.28 6.68 -15.76
N SER A 151 13.96 7.56 -15.01
CA SER A 151 14.18 7.36 -13.58
C SER A 151 12.83 7.26 -12.86
N MET A 152 12.65 6.15 -12.12
CA MET A 152 11.41 5.91 -11.38
C MET A 152 11.68 5.19 -10.07
N THR A 153 10.79 5.40 -9.10
CA THR A 153 10.82 4.63 -7.86
C THR A 153 10.18 3.26 -8.02
N PRO A 154 10.54 2.26 -7.21
CA PRO A 154 9.68 1.12 -6.95
C PRO A 154 8.32 1.59 -6.44
N ALA A 155 7.30 0.73 -6.54
CA ALA A 155 5.97 1.07 -6.07
C ALA A 155 5.88 0.97 -4.54
N LEU A 156 5.23 1.94 -3.90
CA LEU A 156 4.71 1.86 -2.54
C LEU A 156 3.18 1.65 -2.58
N THR A 157 2.59 1.21 -1.49
CA THR A 157 1.15 0.97 -1.41
C THR A 157 0.46 2.02 -0.55
N THR A 158 -0.62 2.61 -1.06
CA THR A 158 -1.56 3.43 -0.28
C THR A 158 -3.00 2.97 -0.51
N THR A 159 -3.84 3.12 0.48
CA THR A 159 -5.26 2.75 0.41
C THR A 159 -6.13 3.98 0.62
N VAL A 160 -7.03 4.25 -0.32
CA VAL A 160 -8.01 5.34 -0.23
C VAL A 160 -9.37 4.76 0.12
N TYR A 161 -9.89 5.18 1.27
CA TYR A 161 -11.12 4.70 1.86
C TYR A 161 -12.29 5.62 1.57
N ARG A 162 -13.51 5.07 1.46
CA ARG A 162 -14.77 5.82 1.42
C ARG A 162 -15.30 6.01 2.83
N PRO A 163 -15.62 7.25 3.27
CA PRO A 163 -16.39 7.48 4.49
C PRO A 163 -17.70 6.70 4.46
N SER A 164 -18.03 6.00 5.51
CA SER A 164 -19.11 5.03 5.60
C SER A 164 -19.65 4.95 7.02
N ARG A 165 -20.89 4.47 7.16
CA ARG A 165 -21.49 4.15 8.45
C ARG A 165 -21.45 2.66 8.70
N ALA A 166 -21.04 2.24 9.89
CA ALA A 166 -21.07 0.86 10.31
C ALA A 166 -21.89 0.68 11.59
N THR A 167 -22.55 -0.47 11.69
CA THR A 167 -23.18 -1.00 12.88
C THR A 167 -22.44 -2.24 13.36
N GLU A 168 -22.84 -2.81 14.50
CA GLU A 168 -22.32 -4.08 15.01
C GLU A 168 -23.44 -5.09 15.18
N TYR A 169 -23.13 -6.36 14.87
CA TYR A 169 -24.01 -7.50 15.14
C TYR A 169 -23.27 -8.63 15.82
N GLY A 170 -23.99 -9.46 16.56
CA GLY A 170 -23.38 -10.60 17.27
C GLY A 170 -24.25 -11.22 18.34
N PRO A 171 -24.54 -10.55 19.46
CA PRO A 171 -25.43 -11.08 20.48
C PRO A 171 -26.79 -11.44 19.87
N GLY A 172 -27.32 -12.64 20.11
CA GLY A 172 -28.54 -13.15 19.48
C GLY A 172 -28.29 -13.95 18.18
N PHE A 173 -27.15 -13.75 17.52
CA PHE A 173 -26.79 -14.52 16.31
C PHE A 173 -25.68 -15.55 16.55
N TYR A 174 -25.06 -15.56 17.73
CA TYR A 174 -24.02 -16.53 18.04
C TYR A 174 -24.54 -17.96 17.97
N GLY A 175 -23.74 -18.84 17.34
CA GLY A 175 -24.12 -20.22 17.09
C GLY A 175 -24.90 -20.43 15.80
N HIS A 176 -25.45 -19.40 15.17
CA HIS A 176 -26.13 -19.50 13.88
C HIS A 176 -25.15 -19.45 12.72
N LYS A 177 -25.53 -20.00 11.57
CA LYS A 177 -24.78 -19.87 10.33
C LYS A 177 -25.03 -18.48 9.73
N THR A 178 -23.97 -17.81 9.28
CA THR A 178 -24.04 -16.62 8.47
C THR A 178 -24.50 -16.95 7.05
N ALA A 179 -24.87 -15.96 6.27
CA ALA A 179 -25.24 -16.15 4.86
C ALA A 179 -24.10 -16.71 4.01
N CYS A 180 -22.85 -16.57 4.44
CA CYS A 180 -21.68 -17.17 3.80
C CYS A 180 -21.32 -18.56 4.33
N GLY A 181 -22.19 -19.13 5.19
CA GLY A 181 -22.12 -20.53 5.61
C GLY A 181 -21.29 -20.82 6.86
N GLN A 182 -20.52 -19.88 7.35
CA GLN A 182 -19.73 -20.10 8.58
C GLN A 182 -20.57 -19.85 9.84
N ARG A 183 -20.22 -20.48 10.95
CA ARG A 183 -20.92 -20.32 12.22
C ARG A 183 -20.38 -19.08 12.94
N LEU A 184 -21.27 -18.14 13.31
CA LEU A 184 -20.88 -16.96 14.04
C LEU A 184 -20.54 -17.29 15.50
N SER A 185 -19.40 -16.82 15.97
CA SER A 185 -18.95 -16.95 17.35
C SER A 185 -18.56 -15.57 17.93
N ARG A 186 -18.31 -15.51 19.24
CA ARG A 186 -17.84 -14.27 19.90
C ARG A 186 -16.49 -13.77 19.38
N GLY A 187 -15.66 -14.64 18.85
CA GLY A 187 -14.33 -14.32 18.30
C GLY A 187 -14.30 -14.19 16.77
N THR A 188 -15.43 -14.35 16.10
CA THR A 188 -15.48 -14.29 14.62
C THR A 188 -15.17 -12.88 14.14
N ILE A 189 -14.08 -12.74 13.40
CA ILE A 189 -13.70 -11.50 12.70
C ILE A 189 -14.30 -11.52 11.30
N GLY A 190 -15.00 -10.44 10.93
CA GLY A 190 -15.62 -10.28 9.62
C GLY A 190 -16.68 -9.17 9.65
N LEU A 191 -17.32 -9.00 8.52
CA LEU A 191 -18.43 -8.06 8.37
C LEU A 191 -19.52 -8.60 7.45
N ALA A 192 -20.71 -8.00 7.54
CA ALA A 192 -21.77 -8.19 6.57
C ALA A 192 -21.79 -7.04 5.54
N ASN A 193 -22.05 -7.41 4.30
CA ASN A 193 -22.29 -6.47 3.21
C ASN A 193 -23.35 -7.03 2.27
N ARG A 194 -24.17 -6.13 1.67
CA ARG A 194 -25.32 -6.52 0.85
C ARG A 194 -24.92 -7.18 -0.46
N THR A 195 -23.85 -6.72 -1.10
CA THR A 195 -23.54 -7.00 -2.52
C THR A 195 -22.16 -7.64 -2.77
N LEU A 196 -21.17 -7.37 -1.90
CA LEU A 196 -19.84 -7.93 -2.07
C LEU A 196 -19.86 -9.47 -1.93
N ARG A 197 -18.96 -10.15 -2.60
CA ARG A 197 -18.88 -11.62 -2.55
C ARG A 197 -18.50 -12.10 -1.15
N CYS A 198 -19.00 -13.27 -0.79
CA CYS A 198 -18.53 -13.95 0.42
C CYS A 198 -17.01 -14.22 0.33
N GLY A 199 -16.30 -13.91 1.41
CA GLY A 199 -14.84 -14.02 1.46
C GLY A 199 -14.10 -12.81 0.87
N GLU A 200 -14.77 -11.87 0.22
CA GLU A 200 -14.13 -10.68 -0.30
C GLU A 200 -13.52 -9.86 0.85
N SER A 201 -12.26 -9.45 0.67
CA SER A 201 -11.53 -8.68 1.68
C SER A 201 -11.95 -7.22 1.66
N VAL A 202 -12.20 -6.66 2.83
CA VAL A 202 -12.54 -5.25 3.04
C VAL A 202 -11.56 -4.66 4.04
N ALA A 203 -10.89 -3.58 3.65
CA ALA A 203 -10.10 -2.79 4.59
C ALA A 203 -11.03 -1.79 5.28
N VAL A 204 -11.02 -1.81 6.61
CA VAL A 204 -11.80 -0.92 7.47
C VAL A 204 -10.84 -0.02 8.24
N TYR A 205 -11.04 1.28 8.13
CA TYR A 205 -10.26 2.31 8.83
C TYR A 205 -11.12 3.01 9.88
N TYR A 206 -10.61 3.11 11.10
CA TYR A 206 -11.25 3.84 12.20
C TYR A 206 -10.20 4.47 13.11
N ARG A 207 -10.20 5.80 13.22
CA ARG A 207 -9.35 6.57 14.13
C ARG A 207 -7.88 6.16 14.13
N GLY A 208 -7.27 6.05 12.95
CA GLY A 208 -5.87 5.68 12.79
C GLY A 208 -5.57 4.19 12.91
N ARG A 209 -6.59 3.33 12.98
CA ARG A 209 -6.46 1.87 12.96
C ARG A 209 -7.03 1.31 11.67
N THR A 210 -6.37 0.33 11.10
CA THR A 210 -6.82 -0.40 9.92
C THR A 210 -6.89 -1.89 10.22
N LEU A 211 -7.95 -2.53 9.75
CA LEU A 211 -8.13 -3.97 9.83
C LEU A 211 -8.72 -4.46 8.51
N VAL A 212 -8.09 -5.47 7.91
CA VAL A 212 -8.64 -6.17 6.75
C VAL A 212 -9.45 -7.36 7.21
N VAL A 213 -10.71 -7.43 6.81
CA VAL A 213 -11.65 -8.46 7.24
C VAL A 213 -12.44 -9.02 6.06
N PRO A 214 -12.83 -10.32 6.09
CA PRO A 214 -13.66 -10.90 5.04
C PRO A 214 -15.13 -10.49 5.18
N VAL A 215 -15.84 -10.45 4.05
CA VAL A 215 -17.30 -10.47 4.01
C VAL A 215 -17.76 -11.86 4.39
N ILE A 216 -18.52 -11.98 5.47
CA ILE A 216 -18.97 -13.26 6.03
C ILE A 216 -20.49 -13.39 6.10
N ASP A 217 -21.21 -12.30 5.88
CA ASP A 217 -22.67 -12.28 6.01
C ASP A 217 -23.31 -11.27 5.06
N ARG A 218 -24.66 -11.27 5.01
CA ARG A 218 -25.48 -10.35 4.24
C ARG A 218 -26.16 -9.32 5.15
N GLY A 219 -26.21 -8.08 4.68
CA GLY A 219 -26.72 -6.91 5.39
C GLY A 219 -25.72 -5.77 5.39
N PRO A 220 -25.93 -4.72 6.19
CA PRO A 220 -27.13 -4.42 6.99
C PRO A 220 -28.33 -4.05 6.13
N TYR A 221 -29.55 -4.40 6.59
CA TYR A 221 -30.79 -4.03 5.92
C TYR A 221 -31.56 -2.94 6.64
N ALA A 222 -31.06 -2.50 7.79
CA ALA A 222 -31.68 -1.47 8.62
C ALA A 222 -30.72 -0.32 8.90
N ASN A 223 -31.26 0.80 9.42
CA ASN A 223 -30.52 1.95 9.97
C ASN A 223 -29.62 2.70 9.01
N GLY A 224 -29.74 2.51 7.69
CA GLY A 224 -28.94 3.21 6.68
C GLY A 224 -27.44 3.01 6.79
N ALA A 225 -26.98 1.92 7.43
CA ALA A 225 -25.56 1.58 7.50
C ALA A 225 -25.09 0.94 6.18
N ASP A 226 -23.83 1.16 5.86
CA ASP A 226 -23.16 0.54 4.71
C ASP A 226 -22.58 -0.83 5.07
N TRP A 227 -22.17 -0.99 6.31
CA TRP A 227 -21.45 -2.15 6.84
C TRP A 227 -22.03 -2.58 8.19
N ASP A 228 -22.00 -3.88 8.45
CA ASP A 228 -22.34 -4.41 9.76
C ASP A 228 -21.20 -5.28 10.26
N LEU A 229 -20.46 -4.77 11.25
CA LEU A 229 -19.26 -5.41 11.77
C LEU A 229 -19.65 -6.49 12.78
N THR A 230 -18.92 -7.61 12.83
CA THR A 230 -19.02 -8.46 14.00
C THR A 230 -18.52 -7.72 15.23
N VAL A 231 -19.05 -8.03 16.41
CA VAL A 231 -18.57 -7.44 17.68
C VAL A 231 -17.06 -7.62 17.86
N ALA A 232 -16.49 -8.75 17.43
CA ALA A 232 -15.05 -8.98 17.47
C ALA A 232 -14.27 -8.02 16.58
N THR A 233 -14.77 -7.73 15.37
CA THR A 233 -14.19 -6.74 14.44
C THR A 233 -14.26 -5.34 15.06
N GLY A 234 -15.43 -4.93 15.56
CA GLY A 234 -15.61 -3.64 16.21
C GLY A 234 -14.66 -3.48 17.40
N LYS A 235 -14.60 -4.49 18.27
CA LYS A 235 -13.69 -4.50 19.43
C LYS A 235 -12.22 -4.35 19.01
N ALA A 236 -11.78 -5.05 17.98
CA ALA A 236 -10.42 -4.97 17.47
C ALA A 236 -10.07 -3.54 16.99
N LEU A 237 -11.02 -2.85 16.36
CA LEU A 237 -10.86 -1.47 15.91
C LEU A 237 -11.11 -0.43 17.02
N GLY A 238 -11.65 -0.83 18.18
CA GLY A 238 -12.05 0.07 19.26
C GLY A 238 -13.40 0.76 19.02
N ILE A 239 -14.26 0.16 18.20
CA ILE A 239 -15.63 0.58 17.93
C ILE A 239 -16.55 -0.06 18.98
N LYS A 240 -17.62 0.64 19.35
CA LYS A 240 -18.74 0.12 20.14
C LYS A 240 -20.03 0.61 19.50
N GLY A 241 -20.85 -0.33 19.02
CA GLY A 241 -22.14 -0.03 18.39
C GLY A 241 -22.01 0.63 17.03
N THR A 242 -22.71 1.74 16.82
CA THR A 242 -22.69 2.46 15.53
C THR A 242 -21.53 3.46 15.47
N ALA A 243 -20.80 3.48 14.36
CA ALA A 243 -19.69 4.41 14.14
C ALA A 243 -19.62 4.93 12.70
N GLN A 244 -19.07 6.15 12.56
CA GLN A 244 -18.56 6.63 11.28
C GLN A 244 -17.16 6.05 11.08
N ILE A 245 -16.99 5.27 10.07
CA ILE A 245 -15.75 4.61 9.66
C ILE A 245 -15.34 5.07 8.27
N ALA A 246 -14.25 4.56 7.77
CA ALA A 246 -13.98 4.56 6.33
C ALA A 246 -13.63 3.13 5.89
N ALA A 247 -14.13 2.71 4.74
CA ALA A 247 -13.92 1.34 4.28
C ALA A 247 -13.75 1.26 2.76
N VAL A 248 -13.11 0.20 2.31
CA VAL A 248 -12.94 -0.11 0.88
C VAL A 248 -12.78 -1.61 0.68
N SER A 249 -13.47 -2.13 -0.34
CA SER A 249 -13.24 -3.49 -0.84
C SER A 249 -11.86 -3.59 -1.50
N LEU A 250 -11.19 -4.72 -1.29
CA LEU A 250 -9.87 -5.03 -1.85
C LEU A 250 -10.02 -6.20 -2.84
N PRO A 251 -10.52 -5.97 -4.05
CA PRO A 251 -10.64 -7.02 -5.04
C PRO A 251 -9.25 -7.55 -5.42
N THR A 252 -9.13 -8.86 -5.52
CA THR A 252 -7.95 -9.53 -6.07
C THR A 252 -7.87 -9.35 -7.59
N ARG A 253 -6.67 -9.45 -8.13
CA ARG A 253 -6.45 -9.50 -9.58
C ARG A 253 -7.11 -10.73 -10.19
#